data_85c6f3530671095fd4c2b344c417a8fc
#
_entry.id   85c6f3530671095fd4c2b344c417a8fc
#
_cell.length_a   1.000
_cell.length_b   1.000
_cell.length_c   1.000
_cell.angle_alpha   90.00
_cell.angle_beta   90.00
_cell.angle_gamma   90.00
#
_symmetry.space_group_name_H-M   'P 1'
#
loop_
_entity.id
_entity.type
_entity.pdbx_description
1 polymer ?
#
loop_
_entity_poly.entity_id
_entity_poly.type
_entity_poly.pdbx_seq_one_letter_code
_entity_poly.pdbx_strand_id
1 'polypeptide(L)'
;MTQGIAFFDFDDTLARGDSILPFLLYCIRKRISPRRQLVKAAGAFLYWKLRPSRASRAKSATLSFLKGRSADEMLDVARAFFRDEYLPRFYQDGLTELWSLRSQGMKLVVVSASPDVYMRALPEFMPIDAVLSTRCEVGGDGRYTGQVGE
;
A
#
# COMPACT_ATOMS: atom_id res chain seq x y z
N MET A 1 -33.03 -2.39 6.25
CA MET A 1 -32.30 -3.23 5.27
C MET A 1 -30.89 -3.41 5.78
N THR A 2 -30.41 -4.64 5.87
CA THR A 2 -29.04 -4.93 6.27
C THR A 2 -28.12 -4.48 5.14
N GLN A 3 -27.32 -3.45 5.37
CA GLN A 3 -26.34 -2.99 4.41
C GLN A 3 -25.25 -4.08 4.28
N GLY A 4 -25.11 -4.71 3.11
CA GLY A 4 -24.08 -5.70 2.85
C GLY A 4 -22.67 -5.05 2.83
N ILE A 5 -21.66 -5.85 3.12
CA ILE A 5 -20.25 -5.44 3.01
C ILE A 5 -19.59 -6.32 1.95
N ALA A 6 -18.89 -5.71 0.99
CA ALA A 6 -18.07 -6.42 0.02
C ALA A 6 -16.59 -6.16 0.32
N PHE A 7 -15.79 -7.22 0.26
CA PHE A 7 -14.35 -7.18 0.48
C PHE A 7 -13.62 -7.46 -0.82
N PHE A 8 -12.59 -6.68 -1.09
CA PHE A 8 -11.74 -6.81 -2.27
C PHE A 8 -10.27 -6.87 -1.85
N ASP A 9 -9.50 -7.71 -2.51
CA ASP A 9 -8.04 -7.60 -2.50
C ASP A 9 -7.60 -6.49 -3.46
N PHE A 10 -6.36 -6.01 -3.32
CA PHE A 10 -5.83 -4.91 -4.14
C PHE A 10 -4.88 -5.42 -5.23
N ASP A 11 -3.74 -5.99 -4.83
CA ASP A 11 -2.68 -6.40 -5.75
C ASP A 11 -3.16 -7.58 -6.62
N ASP A 12 -3.01 -7.47 -7.94
CA ASP A 12 -3.53 -8.39 -8.96
C ASP A 12 -5.07 -8.63 -8.95
N THR A 13 -5.82 -7.85 -8.17
CA THR A 13 -7.29 -7.91 -8.13
C THR A 13 -7.93 -6.60 -8.61
N LEU A 14 -7.63 -5.48 -7.96
CA LEU A 14 -8.09 -4.15 -8.37
C LEU A 14 -7.04 -3.40 -9.18
N ALA A 15 -5.76 -3.75 -9.02
CA ALA A 15 -4.66 -3.18 -9.76
C ALA A 15 -3.69 -4.27 -10.21
N ARG A 16 -3.04 -4.05 -11.37
CA ARG A 16 -2.09 -4.99 -11.96
C ARG A 16 -0.80 -5.06 -11.17
N GLY A 17 -0.40 -6.25 -10.78
CA GLY A 17 0.87 -6.58 -10.14
C GLY A 17 0.95 -6.19 -8.67
N ASP A 18 2.11 -6.41 -8.09
CA ASP A 18 2.43 -6.00 -6.71
C ASP A 18 2.73 -4.51 -6.66
N SER A 19 2.22 -3.82 -5.63
CA SER A 19 2.33 -2.35 -5.50
C SER A 19 3.55 -1.87 -4.70
N ILE A 20 4.17 -2.74 -3.90
CA ILE A 20 5.26 -2.34 -2.99
C ILE A 20 6.53 -1.93 -3.76
N LEU A 21 6.91 -2.69 -4.78
CA LEU A 21 8.09 -2.39 -5.58
C LEU A 21 7.93 -1.13 -6.43
N PRO A 22 6.81 -0.92 -7.16
CA PRO A 22 6.53 0.35 -7.83
C PRO A 22 6.59 1.56 -6.89
N PHE A 23 6.02 1.46 -5.68
CA PHE A 23 6.09 2.53 -4.69
C PHE A 23 7.53 2.81 -4.23
N LEU A 24 8.32 1.78 -3.94
CA LEU A 24 9.74 1.94 -3.61
C LEU A 24 10.52 2.62 -4.74
N LEU A 25 10.31 2.18 -5.98
CA LEU A 25 10.96 2.78 -7.17
C LEU A 25 10.56 4.24 -7.35
N TYR A 26 9.28 4.58 -7.12
CA TYR A 26 8.81 5.96 -7.10
C TYR A 26 9.54 6.79 -6.06
N CYS A 27 9.62 6.32 -4.82
CA CYS A 27 10.32 7.00 -3.73
C CYS A 27 11.82 7.20 -4.04
N ILE A 28 12.46 6.25 -4.72
CA ILE A 28 13.87 6.38 -5.14
C ILE A 28 14.01 7.44 -6.23
N ARG A 29 13.15 7.46 -7.24
CA ARG A 29 13.15 8.49 -8.30
C ARG A 29 12.93 9.89 -7.75
N LYS A 30 12.04 10.02 -6.78
CA LYS A 30 11.78 11.29 -6.08
C LYS A 30 12.82 11.63 -5.02
N ARG A 31 13.90 10.83 -4.87
CA ARG A 31 14.98 11.01 -3.87
C ARG A 31 14.49 10.97 -2.42
N ILE A 32 13.35 10.35 -2.17
CA ILE A 32 12.79 10.12 -0.83
C ILE A 32 13.48 8.92 -0.18
N SER A 33 13.78 7.89 -0.99
CA SER A 33 14.53 6.70 -0.58
C SER A 33 15.89 6.62 -1.27
N PRO A 34 16.95 6.17 -0.59
CA PRO A 34 18.25 5.98 -1.23
C PRO A 34 18.25 4.76 -2.16
N ARG A 35 19.04 4.81 -3.25
CA ARG A 35 19.15 3.70 -4.22
C ARG A 35 19.57 2.37 -3.59
N ARG A 36 20.39 2.40 -2.54
CA ARG A 36 20.79 1.20 -1.77
C ARG A 36 19.60 0.43 -1.18
N GLN A 37 18.42 1.07 -1.09
CA GLN A 37 17.20 0.41 -0.61
C GLN A 37 16.72 -0.68 -1.56
N LEU A 38 17.01 -0.59 -2.87
CA LEU A 38 16.74 -1.68 -3.83
C LEU A 38 17.51 -2.96 -3.47
N VAL A 39 18.76 -2.83 -3.05
CA VAL A 39 19.58 -3.99 -2.64
C VAL A 39 18.98 -4.63 -1.39
N LYS A 40 18.54 -3.81 -0.42
CA LYS A 40 17.86 -4.30 0.78
C LYS A 40 16.54 -4.99 0.44
N ALA A 41 15.75 -4.40 -0.45
CA ALA A 41 14.48 -4.99 -0.89
C ALA A 41 14.68 -6.31 -1.63
N ALA A 42 15.68 -6.40 -2.51
CA ALA A 42 16.02 -7.64 -3.21
C ALA A 42 16.48 -8.75 -2.23
N GLY A 43 17.34 -8.40 -1.28
CA GLY A 43 17.77 -9.32 -0.22
C GLY A 43 16.60 -9.75 0.68
N ALA A 44 15.72 -8.84 1.02
CA ALA A 44 14.52 -9.12 1.81
C ALA A 44 13.54 -10.03 1.07
N PHE A 45 13.35 -9.82 -0.24
CA PHE A 45 12.52 -10.67 -1.09
C PHE A 45 13.08 -12.10 -1.17
N LEU A 46 14.39 -12.25 -1.40
CA LEU A 46 15.04 -13.55 -1.42
C LEU A 46 14.93 -14.27 -0.06
N TYR A 47 15.12 -13.52 1.02
CA TYR A 47 14.97 -14.06 2.38
C TYR A 47 13.53 -14.52 2.66
N TRP A 48 12.52 -13.74 2.24
CA TRP A 48 11.13 -14.12 2.36
C TRP A 48 10.80 -15.38 1.56
N LYS A 49 11.30 -15.49 0.33
CA LYS A 49 11.10 -16.68 -0.51
C LYS A 49 11.65 -17.95 0.13
N LEU A 50 12.75 -17.84 0.88
CA LEU A 50 13.37 -18.96 1.60
C LEU A 50 12.72 -19.22 2.97
N ARG A 51 12.07 -18.20 3.57
CA ARG A 51 11.44 -18.27 4.90
C ARG A 51 10.14 -17.47 4.95
N PRO A 52 9.04 -17.99 4.38
CA PRO A 52 7.75 -17.27 4.27
C PRO A 52 7.17 -16.83 5.62
N SER A 53 7.44 -17.56 6.71
CA SER A 53 6.99 -17.24 8.07
C SER A 53 7.57 -15.92 8.64
N ARG A 54 8.49 -15.27 7.93
CA ARG A 54 9.12 -14.01 8.34
C ARG A 54 8.83 -12.84 7.40
N ALA A 55 7.64 -12.84 6.80
CA ALA A 55 7.19 -11.80 5.87
C ALA A 55 7.27 -10.38 6.46
N SER A 56 6.90 -10.20 7.75
CA SER A 56 6.95 -8.90 8.43
C SER A 56 8.38 -8.32 8.47
N ARG A 57 9.40 -9.18 8.69
CA ARG A 57 10.81 -8.74 8.68
C ARG A 57 11.26 -8.30 7.29
N ALA A 58 10.84 -9.01 6.25
CA ALA A 58 11.15 -8.65 4.87
C ALA A 58 10.51 -7.30 4.50
N LYS A 59 9.26 -7.08 4.89
CA LYS A 59 8.57 -5.80 4.70
C LYS A 59 9.24 -4.67 5.48
N SER A 60 9.58 -4.87 6.75
CA SER A 60 10.31 -3.88 7.56
C SER A 60 11.66 -3.50 6.94
N ALA A 61 12.42 -4.48 6.41
CA ALA A 61 13.68 -4.19 5.73
C ALA A 61 13.45 -3.36 4.46
N THR A 62 12.44 -3.69 3.65
CA THR A 62 12.07 -2.96 2.42
C THR A 62 11.63 -1.53 2.72
N LEU A 63 10.90 -1.32 3.82
CA LEU A 63 10.34 -0.04 4.21
C LEU A 63 11.20 0.73 5.24
N SER A 64 12.39 0.23 5.56
CA SER A 64 13.28 0.85 6.56
C SER A 64 13.66 2.30 6.25
N PHE A 65 13.54 2.74 4.99
CA PHE A 65 13.76 4.13 4.58
C PHE A 65 12.70 5.10 5.13
N LEU A 66 11.56 4.59 5.58
CA LEU A 66 10.50 5.41 6.18
C LEU A 66 10.89 5.94 7.55
N LYS A 67 11.84 5.30 8.25
CA LYS A 67 12.25 5.69 9.60
C LYS A 67 12.56 7.19 9.69
N GLY A 68 11.87 7.88 10.60
CA GLY A 68 11.98 9.32 10.81
C GLY A 68 11.22 10.20 9.81
N ARG A 69 10.57 9.62 8.80
CA ARG A 69 9.70 10.35 7.86
C ARG A 69 8.37 10.70 8.50
N SER A 70 7.88 11.91 8.24
CA SER A 70 6.54 12.32 8.67
C SER A 70 5.46 11.47 8.00
N ALA A 71 4.48 11.03 8.77
CA ALA A 71 3.36 10.27 8.24
C ALA A 71 2.49 11.10 7.29
N ASP A 72 2.36 12.42 7.54
CA ASP A 72 1.60 13.34 6.68
C ASP A 72 2.32 13.60 5.36
N GLU A 73 3.64 13.86 5.41
CA GLU A 73 4.45 14.01 4.19
C GLU A 73 4.39 12.74 3.32
N MET A 74 4.44 11.56 3.93
CA MET A 74 4.35 10.30 3.19
C MET A 74 2.95 10.04 2.62
N LEU A 75 1.89 10.60 3.21
CA LEU A 75 0.56 10.56 2.62
C LEU A 75 0.51 11.38 1.33
N ASP A 76 1.12 12.56 1.30
CA ASP A 76 1.22 13.38 0.09
C ASP A 76 2.06 12.68 -1.01
N VAL A 77 3.13 12.00 -0.61
CA VAL A 77 3.91 11.14 -1.53
C VAL A 77 3.06 10.01 -2.09
N ALA A 78 2.23 9.37 -1.27
CA ALA A 78 1.33 8.30 -1.70
C ALA A 78 0.27 8.80 -2.69
N ARG A 79 -0.33 9.96 -2.44
CA ARG A 79 -1.26 10.62 -3.37
C ARG A 79 -0.61 10.90 -4.73
N ALA A 80 0.61 11.43 -4.71
CA ALA A 80 1.37 11.70 -5.92
C ALA A 80 1.73 10.39 -6.65
N PHE A 81 2.12 9.34 -5.93
CA PHE A 81 2.39 8.03 -6.52
C PHE A 81 1.17 7.45 -7.25
N PHE A 82 0.00 7.46 -6.63
CA PHE A 82 -1.21 6.98 -7.30
C PHE A 82 -1.54 7.81 -8.53
N ARG A 83 -1.58 9.13 -8.40
CA ARG A 83 -1.92 10.05 -9.49
C ARG A 83 -0.95 9.97 -10.66
N ASP A 84 0.35 9.98 -10.38
CA ASP A 84 1.38 10.15 -11.41
C ASP A 84 1.72 8.82 -12.11
N GLU A 85 1.62 7.68 -11.42
CA GLU A 85 2.17 6.43 -11.93
C GLU A 85 1.29 5.19 -11.78
N TYR A 86 0.38 5.16 -10.81
CA TYR A 86 -0.29 3.90 -10.48
C TYR A 86 -1.72 3.79 -11.02
N LEU A 87 -2.41 4.91 -11.25
CA LEU A 87 -3.78 4.91 -11.83
C LEU A 87 -3.92 4.08 -13.11
N PRO A 88 -2.95 4.10 -14.08
CA PRO A 88 -3.06 3.28 -15.29
C PRO A 88 -3.02 1.77 -15.04
N ARG A 89 -2.67 1.34 -13.84
CA ARG A 89 -2.64 -0.08 -13.45
C ARG A 89 -3.97 -0.58 -12.91
N PHE A 90 -4.93 0.31 -12.62
CA PHE A 90 -6.24 -0.10 -12.12
C PHE A 90 -7.01 -0.85 -13.20
N TYR A 91 -7.59 -1.98 -12.84
CA TYR A 91 -8.47 -2.73 -13.73
C TYR A 91 -9.81 -2.02 -13.86
N GLN A 92 -10.21 -1.71 -15.11
CA GLN A 92 -11.48 -1.02 -15.37
C GLN A 92 -12.69 -1.86 -14.94
N ASP A 93 -12.63 -3.18 -15.12
CA ASP A 93 -13.70 -4.08 -14.68
C ASP A 93 -13.85 -4.06 -13.16
N GLY A 94 -12.73 -4.01 -12.41
CA GLY A 94 -12.74 -3.88 -10.97
C GLY A 94 -13.37 -2.56 -10.51
N LEU A 95 -13.02 -1.45 -11.14
CA LEU A 95 -13.63 -0.14 -10.85
C LEU A 95 -15.13 -0.13 -11.17
N THR A 96 -15.53 -0.73 -12.28
CA THR A 96 -16.95 -0.86 -12.68
C THR A 96 -17.73 -1.65 -11.63
N GLU A 97 -17.19 -2.75 -11.15
CA GLU A 97 -17.81 -3.57 -10.10
C GLU A 97 -17.94 -2.81 -8.79
N LEU A 98 -16.90 -2.08 -8.37
CA LEU A 98 -16.97 -1.23 -7.18
C LEU A 98 -18.10 -0.21 -7.27
N TRP A 99 -18.24 0.49 -8.40
CA TRP A 99 -19.30 1.46 -8.61
C TRP A 99 -20.69 0.80 -8.63
N SER A 100 -20.82 -0.37 -9.24
CA SER A 100 -22.06 -1.16 -9.27
C SER A 100 -22.52 -1.52 -7.86
N LEU A 101 -21.64 -2.09 -7.04
CA LEU A 101 -21.95 -2.48 -5.67
C LEU A 101 -22.24 -1.28 -4.77
N ARG A 102 -21.51 -0.18 -4.96
CA ARG A 102 -21.77 1.07 -4.24
C ARG A 102 -23.17 1.62 -4.57
N SER A 103 -23.60 1.57 -5.83
CA SER A 103 -24.93 2.01 -6.24
C SER A 103 -26.05 1.16 -5.62
N GLN A 104 -25.75 -0.08 -5.24
CA GLN A 104 -26.65 -0.99 -4.52
C GLN A 104 -26.64 -0.74 -2.99
N GLY A 105 -25.92 0.27 -2.51
CA GLY A 105 -25.85 0.62 -1.09
C GLY A 105 -24.91 -0.26 -0.28
N MET A 106 -24.00 -1.01 -0.91
CA MET A 106 -23.03 -1.83 -0.19
C MET A 106 -21.87 -0.99 0.37
N LYS A 107 -21.36 -1.39 1.51
CA LYS A 107 -20.07 -0.93 2.05
C LYS A 107 -18.94 -1.67 1.34
N LEU A 108 -17.92 -0.94 0.89
CA LEU A 108 -16.79 -1.49 0.13
C LEU A 108 -15.51 -1.37 0.94
N VAL A 109 -14.85 -2.49 1.19
CA VAL A 109 -13.63 -2.57 1.99
C VAL A 109 -12.54 -3.26 1.19
N VAL A 110 -11.39 -2.61 1.05
CA VAL A 110 -10.19 -3.23 0.50
C VAL A 110 -9.39 -3.86 1.63
N VAL A 111 -9.00 -5.13 1.46
CA VAL A 111 -8.12 -5.85 2.37
C VAL A 111 -6.85 -6.23 1.61
N SER A 112 -5.70 -5.75 2.04
CA SER A 112 -4.44 -5.97 1.34
C SER A 112 -3.29 -6.23 2.29
N ALA A 113 -2.36 -7.10 1.87
CA ALA A 113 -1.08 -7.27 2.56
C ALA A 113 -0.10 -6.11 2.29
N SER A 114 -0.44 -5.17 1.42
CA SER A 114 0.36 -3.99 1.09
C SER A 114 0.44 -2.99 2.25
N PRO A 115 1.53 -2.20 2.36
CA PRO A 115 1.72 -1.27 3.48
C PRO A 115 0.75 -0.11 3.49
N ASP A 116 0.28 0.27 4.67
CA ASP A 116 -0.64 1.40 4.86
C ASP A 116 -0.04 2.76 4.53
N VAL A 117 1.29 2.88 4.49
CA VAL A 117 1.98 4.13 4.13
C VAL A 117 1.47 4.72 2.81
N TYR A 118 1.06 3.90 1.86
CA TYR A 118 0.41 4.38 0.63
C TYR A 118 -1.04 3.89 0.49
N MET A 119 -1.39 2.72 1.03
CA MET A 119 -2.76 2.19 0.90
C MET A 119 -3.82 3.11 1.52
N ARG A 120 -3.48 3.89 2.55
CA ARG A 120 -4.41 4.84 3.16
C ARG A 120 -4.84 6.00 2.24
N ALA A 121 -4.12 6.25 1.15
CA ALA A 121 -4.54 7.21 0.13
C ALA A 121 -5.55 6.63 -0.86
N LEU A 122 -5.71 5.30 -0.93
CA LEU A 122 -6.52 4.61 -1.92
C LEU A 122 -8.00 5.08 -1.97
N PRO A 123 -8.67 5.40 -0.83
CA PRO A 123 -10.05 5.89 -0.87
C PRO A 123 -10.25 7.20 -1.64
N GLU A 124 -9.20 7.95 -1.91
CA GLU A 124 -9.26 9.16 -2.73
C GLU A 124 -9.32 8.84 -4.24
N PHE A 125 -9.01 7.60 -4.64
CA PHE A 125 -8.91 7.16 -6.03
C PHE A 125 -9.92 6.08 -6.42
N MET A 126 -10.63 5.49 -5.45
CA MET A 126 -11.63 4.45 -5.65
C MET A 126 -12.85 4.69 -4.75
N PRO A 127 -14.04 4.23 -5.15
CA PRO A 127 -15.26 4.41 -4.35
C PRO A 127 -15.35 3.38 -3.20
N ILE A 128 -14.36 3.37 -2.30
CA ILE A 128 -14.27 2.46 -1.15
C ILE A 128 -14.45 3.21 0.17
N ASP A 129 -14.98 2.52 1.18
CA ASP A 129 -15.28 3.10 2.49
C ASP A 129 -14.11 2.92 3.47
N ALA A 130 -13.33 1.85 3.33
CA ALA A 130 -12.20 1.57 4.20
C ALA A 130 -11.12 0.73 3.52
N VAL A 131 -9.91 0.81 4.05
CA VAL A 131 -8.77 -0.04 3.68
C VAL A 131 -8.22 -0.69 4.95
N LEU A 132 -8.10 -2.01 4.91
CA LEU A 132 -7.38 -2.81 5.91
C LEU A 132 -6.08 -3.28 5.26
N SER A 133 -4.95 -2.80 5.76
CA SER A 133 -3.64 -3.04 5.16
C SER A 133 -2.55 -3.27 6.21
N THR A 134 -1.36 -3.71 5.79
CA THR A 134 -0.25 -3.93 6.72
C THR A 134 0.17 -2.61 7.37
N ARG A 135 0.07 -2.54 8.69
CA ARG A 135 0.34 -1.32 9.45
C ARG A 135 1.84 -1.02 9.52
N CYS A 136 2.22 0.20 9.13
CA CYS A 136 3.54 0.76 9.41
C CYS A 136 3.47 1.57 10.70
N GLU A 137 4.35 1.26 11.65
CA GLU A 137 4.31 1.90 12.97
C GLU A 137 4.70 3.38 12.89
N VAL A 138 3.86 4.23 13.50
CA VAL A 138 4.09 5.67 13.66
C VAL A 138 4.26 5.98 15.15
N GLY A 139 5.34 6.68 15.49
CA GLY A 139 5.62 7.12 16.84
C GLY A 139 4.70 8.25 17.30
N GLY A 140 4.76 8.57 18.60
CA GLY A 140 3.98 9.68 19.19
C GLY A 140 4.33 11.07 18.63
N ASP A 141 5.45 11.18 17.91
CA ASP A 141 5.89 12.39 17.20
C ASP A 141 5.35 12.49 15.76
N GLY A 142 4.48 11.58 15.34
CA GLY A 142 3.91 11.53 13.99
C GLY A 142 4.86 11.05 12.90
N ARG A 143 5.97 10.39 13.28
CA ARG A 143 6.97 9.87 12.35
C ARG A 143 7.01 8.35 12.35
N TYR A 144 7.29 7.78 11.18
CA TYR A 144 7.47 6.34 11.06
C TYR A 144 8.67 5.85 11.86
N THR A 145 8.51 4.75 12.61
CA THR A 145 9.61 4.10 13.35
C THR A 145 10.49 3.24 12.45
N GLY A 146 9.99 2.86 11.27
CA GLY A 146 10.60 1.92 10.35
C GLY A 146 10.24 0.45 10.64
N GLN A 147 9.36 0.22 11.61
CA GLN A 147 8.82 -1.10 11.90
C GLN A 147 7.47 -1.30 11.20
N VAL A 148 7.19 -2.55 10.87
CA VAL A 148 5.90 -2.98 10.33
C VAL A 148 5.23 -3.80 11.42
N GLY A 149 3.98 -3.44 11.75
CA GLY A 149 3.17 -4.16 12.72
C GLY A 149 2.82 -5.57 12.24
N GLU A 150 2.55 -6.45 13.19
CA GLU A 150 1.98 -7.78 12.95
C GLU A 150 0.49 -7.68 12.62
#